data_d63a4d455d018c4b9b858ef757087965
#
_entry.id   d63a4d455d018c4b9b858ef757087965
#
_cell.length_a   1.000
_cell.length_b   1.000
_cell.length_c   1.000
_cell.angle_alpha   90.00
_cell.angle_beta   90.00
_cell.angle_gamma   90.00
#
_symmetry.space_group_name_H-M   'P 1'
#
loop_
_entity.id
_entity.type
_entity.pdbx_description
1 polymer ?
#
loop_
_entity_poly.entity_id
_entity_poly.type
_entity_poly.pdbx_seq_one_letter_code
_entity_poly.pdbx_strand_id
1 'polypeptide(L)'
;FIPSFILGFDQFSKWLYRGLLFFVISCPCALVISVPLSFFAGIGGASKKGILIKGAKNLETMAKCKTLAVDKTGTLTKGKFTVLSVNPQGVSQDILLEAAAYAESMSTHPIGISIVQRYGKEIDGARLSDVEEIAGNGVRAKLDGKEILCGKKALLETNGIAAQSSEDSAT
;
A
#
# COMPACT_ATOMS: atom_id res chain seq x y z
N PHE A 1 8.17 51.47 -36.74
CA PHE A 1 7.48 50.98 -37.94
C PHE A 1 7.39 52.10 -38.95
N ILE A 2 8.36 52.21 -39.83
CA ILE A 2 8.24 53.11 -40.98
C ILE A 2 7.46 52.32 -42.02
N PRO A 3 6.31 52.77 -42.49
CA PRO A 3 5.48 52.04 -43.43
C PRO A 3 6.29 51.75 -44.69
N SER A 4 6.32 50.47 -45.12
CA SER A 4 6.96 50.00 -46.32
C SER A 4 6.51 50.70 -47.62
N PHE A 5 5.45 51.48 -47.52
CA PHE A 5 4.92 52.32 -48.58
C PHE A 5 5.87 53.48 -49.00
N ILE A 6 6.76 53.92 -48.08
CA ILE A 6 7.72 55.02 -48.34
C ILE A 6 9.06 54.49 -48.89
N LEU A 7 9.41 53.23 -48.70
CA LEU A 7 10.74 52.65 -48.97
C LEU A 7 10.78 51.68 -50.17
N GLY A 8 9.66 51.44 -50.84
CA GLY A 8 9.59 50.53 -52.00
C GLY A 8 9.49 49.06 -51.61
N PHE A 9 8.87 48.23 -52.46
CA PHE A 9 8.60 46.82 -52.23
C PHE A 9 9.87 45.96 -52.05
N ASP A 10 11.01 46.40 -52.52
CA ASP A 10 12.27 45.67 -52.42
C ASP A 10 12.82 45.62 -51.00
N GLN A 11 12.46 46.56 -50.14
CA GLN A 11 12.87 46.55 -48.73
C GLN A 11 11.88 45.85 -47.79
N PHE A 12 10.67 45.60 -48.23
CA PHE A 12 9.63 44.96 -47.41
C PHE A 12 10.06 43.56 -46.92
N SER A 13 10.65 42.78 -47.81
CA SER A 13 11.17 41.45 -47.50
C SER A 13 12.23 41.48 -46.40
N LYS A 14 13.13 42.45 -46.43
CA LYS A 14 14.19 42.62 -45.39
C LYS A 14 13.61 43.08 -44.06
N TRP A 15 12.62 43.95 -44.07
CA TRP A 15 11.93 44.40 -42.87
C TRP A 15 11.09 43.28 -42.26
N LEU A 16 10.37 42.54 -43.06
CA LEU A 16 9.61 41.37 -42.62
C LEU A 16 10.54 40.32 -41.97
N TYR A 17 11.64 40.00 -42.66
CA TYR A 17 12.64 39.07 -42.12
C TYR A 17 13.21 39.53 -40.77
N ARG A 18 13.58 40.80 -40.64
CA ARG A 18 14.10 41.34 -39.38
C ARG A 18 13.02 41.36 -38.27
N GLY A 19 11.78 41.65 -38.61
CA GLY A 19 10.66 41.59 -37.65
C GLY A 19 10.41 40.16 -37.17
N LEU A 20 10.38 39.20 -38.05
CA LEU A 20 10.23 37.77 -37.73
C LEU A 20 11.43 37.27 -36.87
N LEU A 21 12.65 37.67 -37.22
CA LEU A 21 13.85 37.34 -36.47
C LEU A 21 13.80 37.90 -35.07
N PHE A 22 13.32 39.14 -34.88
CA PHE A 22 13.12 39.75 -33.56
C PHE A 22 12.12 38.98 -32.74
N PHE A 23 10.99 38.52 -33.29
CA PHE A 23 10.02 37.68 -32.60
C PHE A 23 10.61 36.35 -32.18
N VAL A 24 11.41 35.69 -33.04
CA VAL A 24 12.05 34.42 -32.71
C VAL A 24 13.08 34.58 -31.58
N ILE A 25 13.91 35.64 -31.64
CA ILE A 25 14.93 35.90 -30.62
C ILE A 25 14.30 36.34 -29.29
N SER A 26 13.19 37.06 -29.33
CA SER A 26 12.44 37.50 -28.13
C SER A 26 11.60 36.38 -27.52
N CYS A 27 11.46 35.25 -28.22
CA CYS A 27 10.73 34.11 -27.70
C CYS A 27 11.54 33.47 -26.51
N PRO A 28 10.98 33.29 -25.33
CA PRO A 28 11.66 32.59 -24.22
C PRO A 28 11.65 31.08 -24.44
N CYS A 29 12.08 30.63 -25.62
CA CYS A 29 12.00 29.22 -26.05
C CYS A 29 12.72 28.27 -25.07
N ALA A 30 13.83 28.70 -24.51
CA ALA A 30 14.56 27.94 -23.49
C ALA A 30 13.69 27.73 -22.23
N LEU A 31 12.93 28.74 -21.80
CA LEU A 31 12.04 28.63 -20.65
C LEU A 31 10.81 27.78 -20.96
N VAL A 32 10.20 27.98 -22.11
CA VAL A 32 8.96 27.29 -22.53
C VAL A 32 9.18 25.79 -22.74
N ILE A 33 10.37 25.39 -23.18
CA ILE A 33 10.71 23.97 -23.39
C ILE A 33 11.35 23.35 -22.17
N SER A 34 12.29 24.04 -21.50
CA SER A 34 13.07 23.45 -20.42
C SER A 34 12.23 23.14 -19.18
N VAL A 35 11.25 23.98 -18.86
CA VAL A 35 10.40 23.78 -17.67
C VAL A 35 9.54 22.50 -17.79
N PRO A 36 8.73 22.30 -18.84
CA PRO A 36 8.00 21.05 -19.05
C PRO A 36 8.91 19.82 -19.12
N LEU A 37 10.04 19.94 -19.82
CA LEU A 37 10.99 18.82 -19.95
C LEU A 37 11.54 18.39 -18.58
N SER A 38 11.83 19.32 -17.68
CA SER A 38 12.29 19.04 -16.33
C SER A 38 11.22 18.30 -15.52
N PHE A 39 9.95 18.69 -15.62
CA PHE A 39 8.85 17.98 -14.99
C PHE A 39 8.67 16.57 -15.55
N PHE A 40 8.74 16.39 -16.87
CA PHE A 40 8.65 15.06 -17.49
C PHE A 40 9.80 14.16 -17.06
N ALA A 41 11.02 14.70 -17.02
CA ALA A 41 12.19 13.96 -16.52
C ALA A 41 12.04 13.54 -15.07
N GLY A 42 11.55 14.46 -14.20
CA GLY A 42 11.30 14.20 -12.79
C GLY A 42 10.23 13.11 -12.57
N ILE A 43 9.08 13.22 -13.26
CA ILE A 43 8.00 12.25 -13.19
C ILE A 43 8.45 10.89 -13.73
N GLY A 44 9.16 10.87 -14.85
CA GLY A 44 9.70 9.64 -15.44
C GLY A 44 10.73 8.96 -14.53
N GLY A 45 11.60 9.74 -13.88
CA GLY A 45 12.55 9.25 -12.90
C GLY A 45 11.88 8.64 -11.66
N ALA A 46 10.83 9.27 -11.16
CA ALA A 46 10.03 8.75 -10.06
C ALA A 46 9.31 7.45 -10.44
N SER A 47 8.71 7.40 -11.62
CA SER A 47 8.02 6.22 -12.15
C SER A 47 8.94 5.01 -12.26
N LYS A 48 10.18 5.19 -12.69
CA LYS A 48 11.20 4.11 -12.70
C LYS A 48 11.50 3.51 -11.32
N LYS A 49 11.24 4.27 -10.26
CA LYS A 49 11.36 3.82 -8.86
C LYS A 49 10.03 3.31 -8.26
N GLY A 50 9.00 3.14 -9.09
CA GLY A 50 7.68 2.69 -8.64
C GLY A 50 6.82 3.79 -8.00
N ILE A 51 7.21 5.06 -8.11
CA ILE A 51 6.48 6.19 -7.52
C ILE A 51 5.62 6.84 -8.61
N LEU A 52 4.29 6.75 -8.46
CA LEU A 52 3.35 7.37 -9.39
C LEU A 52 3.02 8.81 -8.97
N ILE A 53 3.47 9.78 -9.78
CA ILE A 53 3.15 11.21 -9.58
C ILE A 53 2.09 11.63 -10.58
N LYS A 54 0.91 12.06 -10.09
CA LYS A 54 -0.23 12.44 -10.94
C LYS A 54 -0.13 13.93 -11.35
N GLY A 55 0.90 14.25 -12.15
CA GLY A 55 1.08 15.56 -12.77
C GLY A 55 2.11 16.47 -12.10
N ALA A 56 2.58 17.46 -12.86
CA ALA A 56 3.65 18.40 -12.48
C ALA A 56 3.33 19.22 -11.22
N LYS A 57 2.08 19.64 -11.05
CA LYS A 57 1.63 20.40 -9.87
C LYS A 57 1.86 19.63 -8.57
N ASN A 58 1.63 18.32 -8.58
CA ASN A 58 1.85 17.48 -7.40
C ASN A 58 3.33 17.34 -7.06
N LEU A 59 4.19 17.25 -8.08
CA LEU A 59 5.65 17.24 -7.89
C LEU A 59 6.13 18.55 -7.24
N GLU A 60 5.63 19.70 -7.70
CA GLU A 60 5.96 21.00 -7.13
C GLU A 60 5.43 21.14 -5.69
N THR A 61 4.22 20.67 -5.41
CA THR A 61 3.65 20.68 -4.06
C THR A 61 4.46 19.81 -3.10
N MET A 62 4.89 18.64 -3.53
CA MET A 62 5.75 17.76 -2.74
C MET A 62 7.10 18.42 -2.42
N ALA A 63 7.70 19.13 -3.37
CA ALA A 63 8.96 19.86 -3.14
C ALA A 63 8.85 20.95 -2.07
N LYS A 64 7.66 21.50 -1.86
CA LYS A 64 7.37 22.53 -0.84
C LYS A 64 6.85 21.96 0.48
N CYS A 65 6.64 20.62 0.55
CA CYS A 65 6.09 19.96 1.74
C CYS A 65 7.08 20.03 2.90
N LYS A 66 6.64 20.53 4.05
CA LYS A 66 7.43 20.60 5.28
C LYS A 66 6.98 19.58 6.33
N THR A 67 5.77 19.07 6.19
CA THR A 67 5.18 18.11 7.13
C THR A 67 4.47 17.03 6.35
N LEU A 68 4.75 15.77 6.68
CA LEU A 68 4.13 14.60 6.07
C LEU A 68 3.36 13.83 7.14
N ALA A 69 2.05 13.71 6.97
CA ALA A 69 1.22 12.80 7.75
C ALA A 69 0.98 11.54 6.94
N VAL A 70 1.33 10.39 7.50
CA VAL A 70 1.28 9.09 6.81
C VAL A 70 0.46 8.13 7.64
N ASP A 71 -0.46 7.41 6.99
CA ASP A 71 -1.13 6.28 7.64
C ASP A 71 -0.14 5.14 7.89
N LYS A 72 -0.32 4.46 9.03
CA LYS A 72 0.56 3.34 9.42
C LYS A 72 0.28 2.11 8.57
N THR A 73 -1.01 1.70 8.49
CA THR A 73 -1.37 0.37 7.99
C THR A 73 -1.53 0.36 6.47
N GLY A 74 -0.73 -0.47 5.79
CA GLY A 74 -0.74 -0.56 4.33
C GLY A 74 0.03 0.57 3.63
N THR A 75 0.52 1.59 4.35
CA THR A 75 1.36 2.67 3.82
C THR A 75 2.79 2.54 4.33
N LEU A 76 3.02 2.61 5.64
CA LEU A 76 4.33 2.36 6.26
C LEU A 76 4.60 0.88 6.45
N THR A 77 3.56 0.08 6.66
CA THR A 77 3.65 -1.36 6.83
C THR A 77 3.07 -2.08 5.62
N LYS A 78 3.49 -3.31 5.42
CA LYS A 78 2.99 -4.15 4.29
C LYS A 78 1.52 -4.55 4.44
N GLY A 79 0.87 -4.24 5.56
CA GLY A 79 -0.52 -4.66 5.86
C GLY A 79 -0.69 -6.18 5.93
N LYS A 80 0.40 -6.94 6.06
CA LYS A 80 0.39 -8.40 6.20
C LYS A 80 0.67 -8.76 7.65
N PHE A 81 -0.23 -9.52 8.22
CA PHE A 81 0.01 -10.15 9.51
C PHE A 81 0.92 -11.36 9.32
N THR A 82 1.78 -11.62 10.29
CA THR A 82 2.67 -12.77 10.29
C THR A 82 2.78 -13.30 11.71
N VAL A 83 2.68 -14.60 11.89
CA VAL A 83 2.90 -15.24 13.19
C VAL A 83 4.37 -15.17 13.54
N LEU A 84 4.74 -14.39 14.53
CA LEU A 84 6.11 -14.19 14.99
C LEU A 84 6.57 -15.31 15.91
N SER A 85 5.74 -15.69 16.88
CA SER A 85 6.03 -16.73 17.85
C SER A 85 4.79 -17.56 18.15
N VAL A 86 4.99 -18.79 18.55
CA VAL A 86 3.94 -19.69 19.07
C VAL A 86 4.38 -20.16 20.44
N ASN A 87 3.59 -19.84 21.46
CA ASN A 87 3.89 -20.16 22.88
C ASN A 87 2.89 -21.20 23.41
N PRO A 88 3.13 -22.48 23.23
CA PRO A 88 2.23 -23.53 23.66
C PRO A 88 2.28 -23.72 25.17
N GLN A 89 1.13 -24.08 25.77
CA GLN A 89 1.03 -24.46 27.18
C GLN A 89 0.48 -25.86 27.27
N GLY A 90 1.32 -26.81 27.73
CA GLY A 90 0.92 -28.20 27.93
C GLY A 90 0.75 -29.06 26.68
N VAL A 91 0.97 -28.50 25.49
CA VAL A 91 0.92 -29.19 24.18
C VAL A 91 2.14 -28.84 23.35
N SER A 92 2.41 -29.58 22.27
CA SER A 92 3.49 -29.20 21.36
C SER A 92 3.09 -28.01 20.49
N GLN A 93 4.10 -27.28 20.00
CA GLN A 93 3.89 -26.13 19.09
C GLN A 93 3.15 -26.52 17.81
N ASP A 94 3.45 -27.70 17.29
CA ASP A 94 2.83 -28.21 16.04
C ASP A 94 1.33 -28.49 16.26
N ILE A 95 0.96 -29.10 17.39
CA ILE A 95 -0.45 -29.37 17.72
C ILE A 95 -1.23 -28.07 17.90
N LEU A 96 -0.66 -27.09 18.61
CA LEU A 96 -1.32 -25.79 18.79
C LEU A 96 -1.51 -25.06 17.45
N LEU A 97 -0.47 -25.04 16.63
CA LEU A 97 -0.53 -24.38 15.31
C LEU A 97 -1.50 -25.09 14.37
N GLU A 98 -1.52 -26.43 14.38
CA GLU A 98 -2.50 -27.23 13.63
C GLU A 98 -3.92 -26.89 14.07
N ALA A 99 -4.24 -26.97 15.34
CA ALA A 99 -5.58 -26.65 15.85
C ALA A 99 -6.03 -25.22 15.48
N ALA A 100 -5.14 -24.25 15.64
CA ALA A 100 -5.42 -22.86 15.27
C ALA A 100 -5.63 -22.69 13.74
N ALA A 101 -4.83 -23.34 12.91
CA ALA A 101 -4.96 -23.30 11.47
C ALA A 101 -6.26 -23.94 10.97
N TYR A 102 -6.68 -25.05 11.58
CA TYR A 102 -7.97 -25.68 11.27
C TYR A 102 -9.14 -24.80 11.72
N ALA A 103 -9.10 -24.21 12.91
CA ALA A 103 -10.15 -23.29 13.37
C ALA A 103 -10.33 -22.06 12.47
N GLU A 104 -9.21 -21.49 12.02
CA GLU A 104 -9.19 -20.28 11.18
C GLU A 104 -9.22 -20.58 9.67
N SER A 105 -9.36 -21.84 9.26
CA SER A 105 -9.30 -22.25 7.85
C SER A 105 -10.36 -21.61 6.97
N MET A 106 -11.52 -21.30 7.53
CA MET A 106 -12.64 -20.64 6.84
C MET A 106 -12.69 -19.12 7.08
N SER A 107 -11.80 -18.59 7.93
CA SER A 107 -11.76 -17.18 8.28
C SER A 107 -11.22 -16.33 7.13
N THR A 108 -11.90 -15.24 6.84
CA THR A 108 -11.42 -14.20 5.91
C THR A 108 -10.60 -13.12 6.63
N HIS A 109 -10.45 -13.24 7.95
CA HIS A 109 -9.70 -12.27 8.72
C HIS A 109 -8.19 -12.37 8.46
N PRO A 110 -7.46 -11.24 8.29
CA PRO A 110 -6.02 -11.27 7.97
C PRO A 110 -5.16 -12.06 8.98
N ILE A 111 -5.55 -12.07 10.24
CA ILE A 111 -4.87 -12.88 11.28
C ILE A 111 -5.07 -14.38 11.02
N GLY A 112 -6.30 -14.82 10.74
CA GLY A 112 -6.60 -16.21 10.44
C GLY A 112 -5.82 -16.70 9.22
N ILE A 113 -5.81 -15.89 8.14
CA ILE A 113 -5.00 -16.17 6.94
C ILE A 113 -3.52 -16.33 7.28
N SER A 114 -2.98 -15.50 8.18
CA SER A 114 -1.57 -15.59 8.59
C SER A 114 -1.25 -16.87 9.35
N ILE A 115 -2.18 -17.35 10.18
CA ILE A 115 -2.04 -18.60 10.93
C ILE A 115 -2.03 -19.80 9.97
N VAL A 116 -2.98 -19.84 9.02
CA VAL A 116 -3.04 -20.87 7.99
C VAL A 116 -1.77 -20.89 7.14
N GLN A 117 -1.28 -19.71 6.73
CA GLN A 117 -0.03 -19.59 5.98
C GLN A 117 1.18 -20.08 6.79
N ARG A 118 1.22 -19.82 8.09
CA ARG A 118 2.30 -20.29 8.96
C ARG A 118 2.29 -21.79 9.15
N TYR A 119 1.11 -22.39 9.20
CA TYR A 119 0.95 -23.86 9.25
C TYR A 119 1.50 -24.53 8.00
N GLY A 120 1.20 -23.98 6.82
CA GLY A 120 1.83 -24.35 5.55
C GLY A 120 1.56 -25.78 5.06
N LYS A 121 0.67 -26.51 5.70
CA LYS A 121 0.22 -27.84 5.28
C LYS A 121 -1.20 -27.77 4.74
N GLU A 122 -1.60 -28.76 3.95
CA GLU A 122 -2.96 -28.89 3.45
C GLU A 122 -3.94 -29.16 4.58
N ILE A 123 -5.08 -28.48 4.57
CA ILE A 123 -6.12 -28.62 5.59
C ILE A 123 -7.16 -29.61 5.06
N ASP A 124 -7.28 -30.75 5.73
CA ASP A 124 -8.31 -31.72 5.44
C ASP A 124 -9.63 -31.32 6.10
N GLY A 125 -10.56 -30.80 5.32
CA GLY A 125 -11.86 -30.37 5.79
C GLY A 125 -12.72 -31.49 6.40
N ALA A 126 -12.42 -32.76 6.14
CA ALA A 126 -13.16 -33.89 6.71
C ALA A 126 -12.91 -34.04 8.22
N ARG A 127 -11.80 -33.56 8.74
CA ARG A 127 -11.45 -33.58 10.17
C ARG A 127 -12.12 -32.47 10.97
N LEU A 128 -12.70 -31.46 10.28
CA LEU A 128 -13.29 -30.27 10.89
C LEU A 128 -14.81 -30.39 10.85
N SER A 129 -15.46 -30.14 11.98
CA SER A 129 -16.92 -30.09 12.09
C SER A 129 -17.37 -28.99 13.04
N ASP A 130 -18.67 -28.65 12.99
CA ASP A 130 -19.32 -27.69 13.88
C ASP A 130 -18.59 -26.35 13.99
N VAL A 131 -18.17 -25.77 12.83
CA VAL A 131 -17.49 -24.48 12.78
C VAL A 131 -18.49 -23.36 12.98
N GLU A 132 -18.31 -22.58 14.04
CA GLU A 132 -19.15 -21.44 14.41
C GLU A 132 -18.26 -20.21 14.60
N GLU A 133 -18.49 -19.17 13.82
CA GLU A 133 -17.83 -17.88 14.01
C GLU A 133 -18.61 -17.04 15.04
N ILE A 134 -17.94 -16.69 16.14
CA ILE A 134 -18.52 -15.85 17.19
C ILE A 134 -18.07 -14.43 16.94
N ALA A 135 -18.98 -13.61 16.39
CA ALA A 135 -18.69 -12.27 15.92
C ALA A 135 -17.90 -11.44 16.94
N GLY A 136 -16.76 -10.94 16.51
CA GLY A 136 -15.86 -10.10 17.33
C GLY A 136 -15.08 -10.82 18.42
N ASN A 137 -15.28 -12.13 18.64
CA ASN A 137 -14.62 -12.92 19.69
C ASN A 137 -13.70 -14.01 19.16
N GLY A 138 -14.06 -14.69 18.08
CA GLY A 138 -13.25 -15.76 17.49
C GLY A 138 -14.09 -16.88 16.89
N VAL A 139 -13.54 -18.08 16.84
CA VAL A 139 -14.13 -19.26 16.20
C VAL A 139 -14.16 -20.40 17.20
N ARG A 140 -15.28 -21.12 17.19
CA ARG A 140 -15.48 -22.42 17.83
C ARG A 140 -15.55 -23.48 16.75
N ALA A 141 -14.86 -24.60 16.91
CA ALA A 141 -14.92 -25.71 15.96
C ALA A 141 -14.64 -27.04 16.66
N LYS A 142 -14.89 -28.16 15.98
CA LYS A 142 -14.45 -29.48 16.42
C LYS A 142 -13.44 -30.04 15.45
N LEU A 143 -12.26 -30.40 15.94
CA LEU A 143 -11.21 -31.09 15.22
C LEU A 143 -11.08 -32.53 15.72
N ASP A 144 -11.29 -33.50 14.86
CA ASP A 144 -11.30 -34.93 15.21
C ASP A 144 -12.23 -35.25 16.41
N GLY A 145 -13.38 -34.57 16.47
CA GLY A 145 -14.36 -34.70 17.58
C GLY A 145 -14.02 -33.98 18.87
N LYS A 146 -12.87 -33.30 18.95
CA LYS A 146 -12.47 -32.46 20.10
C LYS A 146 -12.82 -30.99 19.85
N GLU A 147 -13.45 -30.36 20.81
CA GLU A 147 -13.74 -28.93 20.73
C GLU A 147 -12.48 -28.09 20.82
N ILE A 148 -12.37 -27.15 19.91
CA ILE A 148 -11.32 -26.14 19.86
C ILE A 148 -11.92 -24.74 19.85
N LEU A 149 -11.31 -23.82 20.59
CA LEU A 149 -11.67 -22.43 20.65
C LEU A 149 -10.48 -21.58 20.21
N CYS A 150 -10.65 -20.75 19.19
CA CYS A 150 -9.64 -19.84 18.71
C CYS A 150 -10.17 -18.41 18.71
N GLY A 151 -9.55 -17.51 19.45
CA GLY A 151 -10.03 -16.13 19.51
C GLY A 151 -9.50 -15.34 20.70
N LYS A 152 -10.25 -14.29 21.04
CA LYS A 152 -9.89 -13.39 22.15
C LYS A 152 -9.99 -14.09 23.51
N LYS A 153 -9.25 -13.55 24.49
CA LYS A 153 -9.30 -13.96 25.89
C LYS A 153 -10.72 -14.07 26.45
N ALA A 154 -11.58 -13.10 26.09
CA ALA A 154 -12.98 -13.07 26.50
C ALA A 154 -13.76 -14.33 26.07
N LEU A 155 -13.48 -14.90 24.90
CA LEU A 155 -14.09 -16.14 24.43
C LEU A 155 -13.72 -17.32 25.32
N LEU A 156 -12.45 -17.42 25.70
CA LEU A 156 -11.95 -18.48 26.56
C LEU A 156 -12.53 -18.39 27.97
N GLU A 157 -12.56 -17.20 28.56
CA GLU A 157 -13.12 -16.93 29.89
C GLU A 157 -14.62 -17.25 29.96
N THR A 158 -15.38 -16.89 28.91
CA THR A 158 -16.81 -17.22 28.82
C THR A 158 -17.07 -18.73 28.81
N ASN A 159 -16.12 -19.51 28.29
CA ASN A 159 -16.16 -20.96 28.27
C ASN A 159 -15.44 -21.61 29.48
N GLY A 160 -15.12 -20.83 30.54
CA GLY A 160 -14.53 -21.34 31.77
C GLY A 160 -13.04 -21.68 31.68
N ILE A 161 -12.34 -21.24 30.61
CA ILE A 161 -10.92 -21.47 30.44
C ILE A 161 -10.14 -20.25 30.92
N ALA A 162 -9.32 -20.40 31.95
CA ALA A 162 -8.45 -19.34 32.44
C ALA A 162 -7.31 -19.09 31.45
N ALA A 163 -7.41 -17.99 30.70
CA ALA A 163 -6.36 -17.60 29.77
C ALA A 163 -5.35 -16.67 30.43
N GLN A 164 -4.08 -17.04 30.45
CA GLN A 164 -3.00 -16.13 30.83
C GLN A 164 -2.73 -15.19 29.64
N SER A 165 -2.73 -13.88 29.89
CA SER A 165 -2.27 -12.92 28.90
C SER A 165 -0.74 -12.99 28.84
N SER A 166 -0.17 -13.31 27.67
CA SER A 166 1.23 -13.01 27.42
C SER A 166 1.36 -11.48 27.29
N GLU A 167 2.20 -10.84 28.08
CA GLU A 167 2.48 -9.40 27.98
C GLU A 167 3.22 -9.00 26.70
N ASP A 168 3.64 -9.94 25.89
CA ASP A 168 4.26 -9.73 24.58
C ASP A 168 3.22 -9.58 23.46
N SER A 169 2.26 -8.68 23.62
CA SER A 169 1.51 -8.19 22.46
C SER A 169 2.41 -7.19 21.71
N ALA A 170 3.20 -7.69 20.79
CA ALA A 170 3.92 -6.84 19.85
C ALA A 170 2.92 -5.96 19.08
N THR A 171 3.06 -4.67 19.28
CA THR A 171 2.32 -3.59 18.63
C THR A 171 2.74 -3.48 17.16
#